data_e9b7f617f1d948a6e8d005bd3a3a966c
#
_entry.id   e9b7f617f1d948a6e8d005bd3a3a966c
#
_cell.length_a   1.000
_cell.length_b   1.000
_cell.length_c   1.000
_cell.angle_alpha   90.00
_cell.angle_beta   90.00
_cell.angle_gamma   90.00
#
_symmetry.space_group_name_H-M   'P 1'
#
loop_
_entity.id
_entity.type
_entity.pdbx_description
1 polymer ?
#
loop_
_entity_poly.entity_id
_entity_poly.type
_entity_poly.pdbx_seq_one_letter_code
_entity_poly.pdbx_strand_id
1 'polypeptide(L)' 'MANTIEVGDVVKLSEDASFYTGTSIVPWIKGKLWVVKSISGTRVVLGGSADGRYTLNAPVDMKYLEKIKF' A
#
# COMPACT_ATOMS: atom_id res chain seq x y z
N MET A 1 -4.36 6.05 18.31
CA MET A 1 -3.90 7.03 17.30
C MET A 1 -3.83 6.38 15.93
N ALA A 2 -4.46 6.97 14.95
CA ALA A 2 -4.41 6.44 13.62
C ALA A 2 -2.99 6.51 13.05
N ASN A 3 -2.61 5.54 12.23
CA ASN A 3 -1.35 5.56 11.53
C ASN A 3 -1.37 6.65 10.48
N THR A 4 -0.44 7.59 10.56
CA THR A 4 -0.29 8.60 9.54
C THR A 4 0.66 8.06 8.48
N ILE A 5 0.16 7.86 7.28
CA ILE A 5 0.94 7.35 6.16
C ILE A 5 1.35 8.53 5.29
N GLU A 6 2.62 8.56 4.93
CA GLU A 6 3.19 9.63 4.11
C GLU A 6 3.92 9.04 2.90
N VAL A 7 4.14 9.88 1.89
CA VAL A 7 4.92 9.47 0.72
C VAL A 7 6.32 9.03 1.17
N GLY A 8 6.74 7.87 0.68
CA GLY A 8 8.01 7.28 1.03
C GLY A 8 7.94 6.28 2.18
N ASP A 9 6.81 6.19 2.85
CA ASP A 9 6.63 5.22 3.93
C ASP A 9 6.52 3.80 3.38
N VAL A 10 6.98 2.84 4.17
CA VAL A 10 6.80 1.42 3.87
C VAL A 10 5.51 0.97 4.54
N VAL A 11 4.64 0.33 3.77
CA VAL A 11 3.34 -0.12 4.26
C VAL A 11 3.11 -1.57 3.89
N LYS A 12 2.20 -2.19 4.63
CA LYS A 12 1.75 -3.55 4.43
C LYS A 12 0.25 -3.52 4.10
N LEU A 13 -0.19 -4.40 3.21
CA LEU A 13 -1.60 -4.51 2.87
C LEU A 13 -2.30 -5.48 3.81
N SER A 14 -3.55 -5.16 4.19
CA SER A 14 -4.34 -6.06 5.00
C SER A 14 -4.82 -7.26 4.17
N GLU A 15 -5.26 -8.32 4.85
CA GLU A 15 -5.70 -9.54 4.18
C GLU A 15 -6.93 -9.32 3.30
N ASP A 16 -7.80 -8.40 3.69
CA ASP A 16 -9.01 -8.08 2.95
C ASP A 16 -8.82 -6.90 2.00
N ALA A 17 -7.58 -6.47 1.78
CA ALA A 17 -7.31 -5.32 0.92
C ALA A 17 -7.74 -5.57 -0.51
N SER A 18 -8.24 -4.52 -1.14
CA SER A 18 -8.53 -4.50 -2.56
C SER A 18 -8.03 -3.19 -3.13
N PHE A 19 -7.89 -3.14 -4.45
CA PHE A 19 -7.50 -1.90 -5.10
C PHE A 19 -8.61 -0.85 -4.93
N TYR A 20 -8.24 0.41 -5.06
CA TYR A 20 -9.17 1.51 -4.87
C TYR A 20 -10.37 1.41 -5.82
N THR A 21 -10.18 0.79 -6.98
CA THR A 21 -11.23 0.55 -7.96
C THR A 21 -12.15 -0.61 -7.61
N GLY A 22 -11.85 -1.36 -6.54
CA GLY A 22 -12.63 -2.52 -6.12
C GLY A 22 -12.10 -3.86 -6.61
N THR A 23 -11.08 -3.86 -7.45
CA THR A 23 -10.46 -5.10 -7.94
C THR A 23 -9.71 -5.80 -6.82
N SER A 24 -9.89 -7.11 -6.69
CA SER A 24 -9.18 -7.89 -5.68
C SER A 24 -7.68 -7.90 -5.92
N ILE A 25 -6.91 -7.85 -4.82
CA ILE A 25 -5.46 -7.92 -4.89
C ILE A 25 -5.06 -9.38 -4.70
N VAL A 26 -4.16 -9.87 -5.57
CA VAL A 26 -3.67 -11.25 -5.46
C VAL A 26 -2.87 -11.43 -4.16
N PRO A 27 -2.91 -12.64 -3.55
CA PRO A 27 -2.29 -12.85 -2.23
C PRO A 27 -0.80 -12.53 -2.14
N TRP A 28 -0.02 -12.80 -3.18
CA TRP A 28 1.41 -12.55 -3.11
C TRP A 28 1.73 -11.05 -3.02
N ILE A 29 0.89 -10.20 -3.59
CA ILE A 29 1.05 -8.75 -3.47
C ILE A 29 0.77 -8.33 -2.02
N LYS A 30 -0.26 -8.89 -1.41
CA LYS A 30 -0.62 -8.56 -0.03
C LYS A 30 0.43 -9.03 0.97
N GLY A 31 1.22 -10.02 0.60
CA GLY A 31 2.28 -10.54 1.46
C GLY A 31 3.57 -9.74 1.43
N LYS A 32 3.67 -8.70 0.60
CA LYS A 32 4.89 -7.91 0.45
C LYS A 32 4.73 -6.53 1.08
N LEU A 33 5.87 -5.91 1.38
CA LEU A 33 5.89 -4.52 1.84
C LEU A 33 6.05 -3.60 0.62
N TRP A 34 5.33 -2.49 0.65
CA TRP A 34 5.29 -1.54 -0.46
C TRP A 34 5.64 -0.14 -0.01
N VAL A 35 6.23 0.64 -0.90
CA VAL A 35 6.59 2.02 -0.62
C VAL A 35 5.52 2.94 -1.21
N VAL A 36 5.06 3.90 -0.43
CA VAL A 36 4.04 4.85 -0.87
C VAL A 36 4.63 5.81 -1.88
N LYS A 37 3.99 5.90 -3.04
CA LYS A 37 4.40 6.79 -4.12
C LYS A 37 3.71 8.15 -4.04
N SER A 38 2.40 8.15 -3.78
CA SER A 38 1.63 9.38 -3.66
C SER A 38 0.38 9.14 -2.84
N ILE A 39 -0.17 10.21 -2.30
CA ILE A 39 -1.38 10.16 -1.48
C ILE A 39 -2.31 11.29 -1.95
N SER A 40 -3.59 10.94 -2.13
CA SER A 40 -4.63 11.92 -2.45
C SER A 40 -5.86 11.58 -1.62
N GLY A 41 -6.05 12.28 -0.50
CA GLY A 41 -7.12 11.95 0.45
C GLY A 41 -6.93 10.55 1.01
N THR A 42 -7.86 9.64 0.76
CA THR A 42 -7.75 8.23 1.19
C THR A 42 -7.16 7.35 0.08
N ARG A 43 -6.89 7.90 -1.09
CA ARG A 43 -6.33 7.15 -2.20
C ARG A 43 -4.81 7.20 -2.13
N VAL A 44 -4.21 6.05 -1.84
CA VAL A 44 -2.76 5.92 -1.72
C VAL A 44 -2.24 5.10 -2.88
N VAL A 45 -1.33 5.66 -3.66
CA VAL A 45 -0.71 4.95 -4.77
C VAL A 45 0.58 4.32 -4.28
N LEU A 46 0.68 3.00 -4.44
CA LEU A 46 1.89 2.27 -4.08
C LEU A 46 2.78 2.18 -5.31
N GLY A 47 4.01 2.61 -5.20
CA GLY A 47 4.94 2.63 -6.31
C GLY A 47 5.61 1.29 -6.53
N GLY A 48 6.48 0.89 -5.62
CA GLY A 48 7.23 -0.35 -5.74
C GLY A 48 7.32 -1.09 -4.43
N SER A 49 7.81 -2.33 -4.49
CA SER A 49 8.04 -3.10 -3.27
C SER A 49 9.22 -2.52 -2.50
N ALA A 50 9.26 -2.79 -1.19
CA ALA A 50 10.32 -2.28 -0.32
C ALA A 50 11.70 -2.84 -0.71
N ASP A 51 11.72 -4.01 -1.32
CA ASP A 51 12.98 -4.63 -1.78
C ASP A 51 13.40 -4.18 -3.19
N GLY A 52 12.59 -3.36 -3.85
CA GLY A 52 12.89 -2.82 -5.17
C GLY A 52 12.68 -3.79 -6.33
N ARG A 53 12.17 -4.99 -6.09
CA ARG A 53 12.02 -6.00 -7.14
C ARG A 53 10.76 -5.86 -7.98
N TYR A 54 9.72 -5.29 -7.41
CA TYR A 54 8.42 -5.23 -8.06
C TYR A 54 7.91 -3.81 -8.11
N THR A 55 7.12 -3.51 -9.13
CA THR A 55 6.45 -2.22 -9.28
C THR A 55 4.96 -2.47 -9.32
N LEU A 56 4.19 -1.75 -8.50
CA LEU A 56 2.75 -1.93 -8.43
C LEU A 56 2.00 -0.81 -9.15
N ASN A 57 2.32 0.44 -8.87
CA ASN A 57 1.69 1.63 -9.45
C ASN A 57 0.16 1.58 -9.42
N ALA A 58 -0.40 1.11 -8.30
CA ALA A 58 -1.84 0.94 -8.18
C ALA A 58 -2.36 1.67 -6.95
N PRO A 59 -3.56 2.27 -7.03
CA PRO A 59 -4.16 2.94 -5.88
C PRO A 59 -4.82 1.93 -4.95
N VAL A 60 -4.67 2.16 -3.65
CA VAL A 60 -5.29 1.36 -2.59
C VAL A 60 -5.84 2.31 -1.56
N ASP A 61 -7.01 1.97 -0.98
CA ASP A 61 -7.59 2.79 0.08
C ASP A 61 -6.68 2.74 1.32
N MET A 62 -6.47 3.90 1.92
CA MET A 62 -5.61 4.04 3.10
C MET A 62 -6.02 3.11 4.25
N LYS A 63 -7.31 2.80 4.38
CA LYS A 63 -7.80 1.93 5.45
C LYS A 63 -7.25 0.51 5.40
N TYR A 64 -6.74 0.07 4.24
CA TYR A 64 -6.16 -1.25 4.08
C TYR A 64 -4.65 -1.27 4.32
N LEU A 65 -4.06 -0.13 4.62
CA LEU A 65 -2.62 -0.01 4.75
C LEU A 65 -2.22 0.09 6.20
N GLU A 66 -1.13 -0.57 6.54
CA GLU A 66 -0.53 -0.50 7.86
C GLU A 66 0.91 -0.03 7.70
N LYS A 67 1.25 1.08 8.36
CA LYS A 67 2.60 1.61 8.31
C LYS A 67 3.55 0.70 9.09
N ILE A 68 4.65 0.33 8.44
CA ILE A 68 5.67 -0.51 9.05
C ILE A 68 6.76 0.39 9.64
N LYS A 69 7.08 0.14 10.90
CA LYS A 69 8.16 0.86 11.57
C LYS A 69 9.41 -0.02 11.61
N PHE A 70 10.52 0.60 11.35
CA PHE A 70 11.83 -0.07 11.42
C PHE A 70 12.64 0.42 12.61
#